data_45b108dc01f1b5a7cd3e8b9a3e0028fb
#
_entry.id   45b108dc01f1b5a7cd3e8b9a3e0028fb
#
_cell.length_a   1.000
_cell.length_b   1.000
_cell.length_c   1.000
_cell.angle_alpha   90.00
_cell.angle_beta   90.00
_cell.angle_gamma   90.00
#
_symmetry.space_group_name_H-M   'P 1'
#
loop_
_entity.id
_entity.type
_entity.pdbx_description
1 polymer ?
#
loop_
_entity_poly.entity_id
_entity_poly.type
_entity_poly.pdbx_seq_one_letter_code
_entity_poly.pdbx_strand_id
1 'polypeptide(L)'
;MSLRDPLYEPPSVSELQEFLLADRRPTGHVNQVWPNLYIGNEVAARDKASLHSLGITHIVNAAHGPPNPSPGFCFYVNTGPRFYRDMSVDYYGVEADDAIEFILSPFFYPTARYIRAALAMGGRVFVHCLMGVSRSATLVLAFLMIAEGLRLQEAVAAVRPHRDICPNPGFLQQLRSLDKSLERERRRRRQAHMLDHLAQEKETPSLTELRQILWNNRKPVAPVNQVWPNLYIGDESVARDKAMLSSLGVTHIVNAAAGRHRINTGQQFYSDLEVEYHSIEAADHPEFDLQPFFSTASQFIDSALRKSGKVFVHCAMGVSRSGALVLAYLMICQGLSLVEAILAVRLTRDIGPNSGFLEQLRQLDLSLSPLSGEITEDEHTNAS
;
A
#
# COMPACT_ATOMS: atom_id res chain seq x y z
N MET A 1 8.60 -3.93 28.45
CA MET A 1 8.59 -2.49 28.13
C MET A 1 8.11 -2.35 26.69
N SER A 2 6.91 -1.81 26.50
CA SER A 2 6.25 -1.69 25.17
C SER A 2 6.89 -0.53 24.43
N LEU A 3 7.77 -0.81 23.49
CA LEU A 3 8.21 0.15 22.48
C LEU A 3 7.09 0.24 21.41
N ARG A 4 6.05 1.01 21.71
CA ARG A 4 5.21 1.57 20.66
C ARG A 4 6.07 2.64 19.98
N ASP A 5 6.64 2.32 18.82
CA ASP A 5 7.12 3.37 17.93
C ASP A 5 5.94 4.34 17.72
N PRO A 6 6.07 5.61 18.11
CA PRO A 6 5.00 6.57 17.91
C PRO A 6 4.67 6.59 16.41
N LEU A 7 3.37 6.57 16.10
CA LEU A 7 2.91 6.70 14.71
C LEU A 7 3.57 7.96 14.13
N TYR A 8 4.41 7.77 13.11
CA TYR A 8 5.04 8.89 12.43
C TYR A 8 3.99 9.86 11.94
N GLU A 9 4.09 11.10 12.38
CA GLU A 9 3.27 12.23 11.93
C GLU A 9 4.18 13.24 11.24
N PRO A 10 3.94 13.58 9.97
CA PRO A 10 4.72 14.63 9.30
C PRO A 10 4.49 15.96 10.00
N PRO A 11 5.45 16.90 9.96
CA PRO A 11 5.28 18.25 10.51
C PRO A 11 3.99 18.90 10.02
N SER A 12 3.36 19.71 10.85
CA SER A 12 2.16 20.48 10.47
C SER A 12 2.46 21.46 9.33
N VAL A 13 1.42 21.95 8.65
CA VAL A 13 1.60 22.97 7.60
C VAL A 13 2.25 24.23 8.18
N SER A 14 1.87 24.62 9.40
CA SER A 14 2.45 25.79 10.08
C SER A 14 3.93 25.61 10.37
N GLU A 15 4.34 24.46 10.92
CA GLU A 15 5.76 24.16 11.18
C GLU A 15 6.58 24.12 9.87
N LEU A 16 6.01 23.57 8.79
CA LEU A 16 6.67 23.58 7.48
C LEU A 16 6.80 25.00 6.92
N GLN A 17 5.78 25.85 7.10
CA GLN A 17 5.84 27.24 6.69
C GLN A 17 6.87 28.03 7.50
N GLU A 18 6.90 27.87 8.81
CA GLU A 18 7.92 28.48 9.66
C GLU A 18 9.33 28.06 9.22
N PHE A 19 9.54 26.76 8.99
CA PHE A 19 10.80 26.26 8.49
C PHE A 19 11.16 26.80 7.11
N LEU A 20 10.20 26.96 6.20
CA LEU A 20 10.40 27.50 4.85
C LEU A 20 10.64 29.02 4.87
N LEU A 21 10.12 29.74 5.83
CA LEU A 21 10.22 31.21 5.92
C LEU A 21 11.46 31.68 6.74
N ALA A 22 12.04 30.82 7.57
CA ALA A 22 13.27 31.11 8.29
C ALA A 22 14.46 31.22 7.31
N ASP A 23 15.38 32.16 7.49
CA ASP A 23 16.61 32.31 6.67
C ASP A 23 16.40 32.32 5.15
N ARG A 24 15.54 33.22 4.65
CA ARG A 24 15.36 33.39 3.20
C ARG A 24 16.64 33.85 2.51
N ARG A 25 17.01 33.18 1.43
CA ARG A 25 18.19 33.49 0.63
C ARG A 25 17.79 34.01 -0.76
N PRO A 26 18.55 34.95 -1.35
CA PRO A 26 18.32 35.35 -2.72
C PRO A 26 18.45 34.13 -3.64
N THR A 27 17.47 33.91 -4.50
CA THR A 27 17.49 32.83 -5.50
C THR A 27 17.76 33.39 -6.88
N GLY A 28 18.61 32.71 -7.64
CA GLY A 28 18.77 32.99 -9.06
C GLY A 28 17.55 32.53 -9.87
N HIS A 29 17.59 32.79 -11.19
CA HIS A 29 16.54 32.33 -12.10
C HIS A 29 16.47 30.80 -12.20
N VAL A 30 17.63 30.11 -12.01
CA VAL A 30 17.74 28.64 -11.97
C VAL A 30 18.77 28.22 -10.92
N ASN A 31 18.47 27.16 -10.16
CA ASN A 31 19.38 26.56 -9.19
C ASN A 31 19.36 25.05 -9.32
N GLN A 32 20.51 24.40 -9.20
CA GLN A 32 20.60 22.97 -9.02
C GLN A 32 20.20 22.64 -7.56
N VAL A 33 19.20 21.78 -7.37
CA VAL A 33 18.64 21.45 -6.06
C VAL A 33 18.89 20.00 -5.65
N TRP A 34 19.27 19.17 -6.61
CA TRP A 34 19.63 17.76 -6.46
C TRP A 34 20.59 17.37 -7.59
N PRO A 35 21.35 16.29 -7.52
CA PRO A 35 22.20 15.87 -8.63
C PRO A 35 21.44 15.81 -9.95
N ASN A 36 21.87 16.61 -10.93
CA ASN A 36 21.27 16.76 -12.25
C ASN A 36 19.79 17.22 -12.29
N LEU A 37 19.29 17.77 -11.18
CA LEU A 37 17.92 18.28 -11.08
C LEU A 37 17.95 19.77 -10.70
N TYR A 38 17.23 20.58 -11.46
CA TYR A 38 17.23 22.04 -11.35
C TYR A 38 15.81 22.56 -11.15
N ILE A 39 15.63 23.59 -10.34
CA ILE A 39 14.40 24.38 -10.23
C ILE A 39 14.64 25.77 -10.77
N GLY A 40 13.68 26.31 -11.52
CA GLY A 40 13.73 27.69 -11.96
C GLY A 40 12.39 28.34 -12.21
N ASN A 41 12.48 29.59 -12.68
CA ASN A 41 11.33 30.44 -12.99
C ASN A 41 11.12 30.58 -14.51
N GLU A 42 10.11 31.37 -14.89
CA GLU A 42 9.79 31.67 -16.27
C GLU A 42 10.97 32.28 -17.03
N VAL A 43 11.76 33.15 -16.38
CA VAL A 43 12.93 33.81 -17.04
C VAL A 43 13.94 32.75 -17.49
N ALA A 44 14.30 31.82 -16.59
CA ALA A 44 15.17 30.70 -16.96
C ALA A 44 14.55 29.79 -18.01
N ALA A 45 13.24 29.53 -17.95
CA ALA A 45 12.56 28.69 -18.93
C ALA A 45 12.59 29.30 -20.36
N ARG A 46 12.65 30.60 -20.47
CA ARG A 46 12.75 31.31 -21.76
C ARG A 46 14.18 31.50 -22.24
N ASP A 47 15.18 31.35 -21.37
CA ASP A 47 16.61 31.48 -21.71
C ASP A 47 17.20 30.16 -22.22
N LYS A 48 16.97 29.89 -23.50
CA LYS A 48 17.48 28.68 -24.16
C LYS A 48 19.00 28.55 -24.10
N ALA A 49 19.72 29.66 -24.14
CA ALA A 49 21.17 29.67 -24.10
C ALA A 49 21.68 29.17 -22.74
N SER A 50 21.10 29.67 -21.65
CA SER A 50 21.40 29.17 -20.29
C SER A 50 21.01 27.71 -20.10
N LEU A 51 19.85 27.28 -20.57
CA LEU A 51 19.43 25.86 -20.49
C LEU A 51 20.37 24.94 -21.26
N HIS A 52 20.82 25.37 -22.46
CA HIS A 52 21.80 24.64 -23.25
C HIS A 52 23.16 24.56 -22.52
N SER A 53 23.65 25.67 -21.97
CA SER A 53 24.93 25.71 -21.24
C SER A 53 24.93 24.83 -19.99
N LEU A 54 23.77 24.68 -19.32
CA LEU A 54 23.57 23.75 -18.21
C LEU A 54 23.45 22.31 -18.68
N GLY A 55 23.35 22.06 -19.99
CA GLY A 55 23.17 20.72 -20.54
C GLY A 55 21.81 20.11 -20.21
N ILE A 56 20.77 20.94 -20.09
CA ILE A 56 19.41 20.48 -19.83
C ILE A 56 18.92 19.61 -20.98
N THR A 57 18.45 18.42 -20.67
CA THR A 57 17.91 17.42 -21.61
C THR A 57 16.41 17.19 -21.46
N HIS A 58 15.87 17.51 -20.29
CA HIS A 58 14.46 17.30 -19.98
C HIS A 58 13.89 18.51 -19.25
N ILE A 59 12.68 18.91 -19.62
CA ILE A 59 11.99 20.05 -19.03
C ILE A 59 10.63 19.63 -18.51
N VAL A 60 10.35 19.97 -17.25
CA VAL A 60 9.03 19.86 -16.62
C VAL A 60 8.50 21.27 -16.39
N ASN A 61 7.43 21.63 -17.08
CA ASN A 61 6.72 22.89 -16.88
C ASN A 61 5.50 22.67 -15.98
N ALA A 62 5.60 23.03 -14.70
CA ALA A 62 4.52 22.95 -13.71
C ALA A 62 3.53 24.13 -13.80
N ALA A 63 3.64 24.93 -14.83
CA ALA A 63 2.74 26.05 -15.16
C ALA A 63 2.37 25.99 -16.65
N HIS A 64 2.28 24.80 -17.23
CA HIS A 64 1.84 24.62 -18.61
C HIS A 64 0.38 25.09 -18.71
N GLY A 65 0.10 25.97 -19.64
CA GLY A 65 -1.23 26.52 -19.83
C GLY A 65 -2.03 25.75 -20.87
N PRO A 66 -3.35 25.86 -20.85
CA PRO A 66 -4.21 25.32 -21.89
C PRO A 66 -3.91 25.97 -23.25
N PRO A 67 -4.24 25.31 -24.37
CA PRO A 67 -3.97 25.82 -25.71
C PRO A 67 -4.55 27.21 -26.00
N ASN A 68 -5.65 27.57 -25.36
CA ASN A 68 -6.35 28.85 -25.49
C ASN A 68 -6.69 29.41 -24.10
N PRO A 69 -5.74 30.07 -23.41
CA PRO A 69 -6.01 30.65 -22.10
C PRO A 69 -7.01 31.81 -22.26
N SER A 70 -7.97 31.89 -21.34
CA SER A 70 -8.90 33.02 -21.25
C SER A 70 -8.14 34.33 -21.04
N PRO A 71 -8.52 35.43 -21.72
CA PRO A 71 -7.87 36.71 -21.51
C PRO A 71 -8.00 37.16 -20.06
N GLY A 72 -6.87 37.42 -19.38
CA GLY A 72 -6.84 37.98 -18.01
C GLY A 72 -6.21 37.12 -16.94
N PHE A 73 -5.94 35.86 -17.18
CA PHE A 73 -5.25 34.96 -16.23
C PHE A 73 -3.89 34.52 -16.78
N CYS A 74 -2.83 35.28 -16.45
CA CYS A 74 -1.46 35.04 -16.94
C CYS A 74 -0.58 34.35 -15.87
N PHE A 75 -1.07 33.28 -15.25
CA PHE A 75 -0.25 32.51 -14.29
C PHE A 75 0.42 31.28 -14.91
N TYR A 76 0.34 31.14 -16.26
CA TYR A 76 0.93 30.06 -17.03
C TYR A 76 2.20 30.50 -17.76
N VAL A 77 3.09 29.54 -18.01
CA VAL A 77 4.31 29.73 -18.78
C VAL A 77 4.18 28.97 -20.09
N ASN A 78 3.87 29.69 -21.17
CA ASN A 78 3.64 29.09 -22.49
C ASN A 78 4.97 28.79 -23.20
N THR A 79 5.78 27.90 -22.62
CA THR A 79 6.98 27.34 -23.21
C THR A 79 6.71 25.84 -23.43
N GLY A 80 6.06 25.48 -24.53
CA GLY A 80 5.75 24.10 -24.89
C GLY A 80 6.79 23.49 -25.86
N PRO A 81 6.55 22.27 -26.38
CA PRO A 81 7.47 21.60 -27.30
C PRO A 81 7.81 22.44 -28.54
N ARG A 82 6.87 23.26 -29.00
CA ARG A 82 7.11 24.18 -30.14
C ARG A 82 8.12 25.29 -29.83
N PHE A 83 8.15 25.73 -28.58
CA PHE A 83 9.12 26.75 -28.14
C PHE A 83 10.53 26.18 -28.12
N TYR A 84 10.72 24.93 -27.70
CA TYR A 84 12.02 24.25 -27.59
C TYR A 84 12.37 23.40 -28.80
N ARG A 85 11.69 23.57 -29.96
CA ARG A 85 11.88 22.74 -31.16
C ARG A 85 13.32 22.77 -31.74
N ASP A 86 14.08 23.79 -31.41
CA ASP A 86 15.48 24.00 -31.80
C ASP A 86 16.48 23.46 -30.75
N MET A 87 15.96 22.85 -29.65
CA MET A 87 16.74 22.22 -28.63
C MET A 87 16.41 20.72 -28.60
N SER A 88 17.43 19.89 -28.40
CA SER A 88 17.22 18.44 -28.20
C SER A 88 16.80 18.14 -26.76
N VAL A 89 15.60 18.56 -26.39
CA VAL A 89 15.05 18.36 -25.03
C VAL A 89 13.70 17.69 -25.09
N ASP A 90 13.48 16.75 -24.15
CA ASP A 90 12.17 16.21 -23.87
C ASP A 90 11.37 17.17 -22.97
N TYR A 91 10.07 17.27 -23.24
CA TYR A 91 9.20 18.21 -22.54
C TYR A 91 7.98 17.54 -21.93
N TYR A 92 7.74 17.82 -20.66
CA TYR A 92 6.57 17.37 -19.91
C TYR A 92 5.82 18.56 -19.30
N GLY A 93 4.59 18.80 -19.74
CA GLY A 93 3.74 19.88 -19.24
C GLY A 93 2.74 19.38 -18.18
N VAL A 94 2.61 20.13 -17.11
CA VAL A 94 1.60 19.93 -16.06
C VAL A 94 0.74 21.18 -16.02
N GLU A 95 -0.54 21.02 -16.33
CA GLU A 95 -1.54 22.09 -16.26
C GLU A 95 -1.99 22.23 -14.79
N ALA A 96 -1.38 23.16 -14.08
CA ALA A 96 -1.63 23.38 -12.66
C ALA A 96 -1.74 24.86 -12.31
N ASP A 97 -2.76 25.19 -11.53
CA ASP A 97 -2.91 26.51 -10.92
C ASP A 97 -2.19 26.58 -9.58
N ASP A 98 -1.59 27.73 -9.27
CA ASP A 98 -0.99 27.98 -7.96
C ASP A 98 -2.04 28.49 -6.97
N ALA A 99 -3.06 27.68 -6.73
CA ALA A 99 -4.17 27.96 -5.82
C ALA A 99 -4.21 26.95 -4.69
N ILE A 100 -4.67 27.38 -3.51
CA ILE A 100 -4.72 26.52 -2.31
C ILE A 100 -5.62 25.30 -2.55
N GLU A 101 -6.69 25.49 -3.30
CA GLU A 101 -7.72 24.49 -3.60
C GLU A 101 -7.32 23.55 -4.75
N PHE A 102 -6.25 23.90 -5.50
CA PHE A 102 -5.84 23.08 -6.65
C PHE A 102 -5.28 21.73 -6.21
N ILE A 103 -5.77 20.64 -6.82
CA ILE A 103 -5.33 19.28 -6.51
C ILE A 103 -4.15 18.91 -7.41
N LEU A 104 -2.92 19.09 -6.92
CA LEU A 104 -1.68 18.79 -7.63
C LEU A 104 -1.23 17.32 -7.45
N SER A 105 -1.75 16.63 -6.44
CA SER A 105 -1.35 15.25 -6.09
C SER A 105 -1.49 14.22 -7.21
N PRO A 106 -2.44 14.28 -8.17
CA PRO A 106 -2.48 13.35 -9.30
C PRO A 106 -1.22 13.38 -10.17
N PHE A 107 -0.51 14.51 -10.18
CA PHE A 107 0.72 14.68 -10.98
C PHE A 107 1.99 14.23 -10.25
N PHE A 108 1.94 13.91 -8.96
CA PHE A 108 3.13 13.54 -8.18
C PHE A 108 3.84 12.30 -8.75
N TYR A 109 3.14 11.19 -8.88
CA TYR A 109 3.72 9.96 -9.40
C TYR A 109 4.11 10.01 -10.89
N PRO A 110 3.28 10.55 -11.80
CA PRO A 110 3.68 10.70 -13.20
C PRO A 110 4.93 11.56 -13.37
N THR A 111 5.00 12.70 -12.69
CA THR A 111 6.16 13.59 -12.74
C THR A 111 7.40 12.94 -12.12
N ALA A 112 7.25 12.26 -10.97
CA ALA A 112 8.35 11.56 -10.34
C ALA A 112 8.93 10.45 -11.24
N ARG A 113 8.09 9.72 -11.96
CA ARG A 113 8.52 8.71 -12.94
C ARG A 113 9.27 9.34 -14.11
N TYR A 114 8.76 10.44 -14.63
CA TYR A 114 9.42 11.17 -15.72
C TYR A 114 10.82 11.66 -15.30
N ILE A 115 10.92 12.34 -14.16
CA ILE A 115 12.21 12.82 -13.62
C ILE A 115 13.17 11.65 -13.40
N ARG A 116 12.71 10.57 -12.77
CA ARG A 116 13.52 9.38 -12.47
C ARG A 116 14.06 8.73 -13.75
N ALA A 117 13.22 8.57 -14.77
CA ALA A 117 13.63 8.01 -16.06
C ALA A 117 14.69 8.86 -16.74
N ALA A 118 14.50 10.17 -16.74
CA ALA A 118 15.47 11.11 -17.30
C ALA A 118 16.83 11.05 -16.59
N LEU A 119 16.82 11.09 -15.25
CA LEU A 119 18.05 11.03 -14.44
C LEU A 119 18.77 9.67 -14.59
N ALA A 120 18.03 8.57 -14.67
CA ALA A 120 18.57 7.22 -14.86
C ALA A 120 19.30 7.05 -16.20
N MET A 121 18.92 7.82 -17.22
CA MET A 121 19.61 7.88 -18.52
C MET A 121 20.78 8.89 -18.54
N GLY A 122 21.16 9.44 -17.39
CA GLY A 122 22.22 10.45 -17.29
C GLY A 122 21.78 11.84 -17.74
N GLY A 123 20.48 12.08 -17.94
CA GLY A 123 19.92 13.36 -18.34
C GLY A 123 19.97 14.40 -17.21
N ARG A 124 19.76 15.66 -17.58
CA ARG A 124 19.63 16.81 -16.68
C ARG A 124 18.23 17.38 -16.79
N VAL A 125 17.53 17.45 -15.67
CA VAL A 125 16.11 17.82 -15.62
C VAL A 125 15.94 19.22 -15.05
N PHE A 126 15.22 20.07 -15.77
CA PHE A 126 14.83 21.39 -15.33
C PHE A 126 13.33 21.44 -15.05
N VAL A 127 12.96 21.70 -13.79
CA VAL A 127 11.56 21.82 -13.36
C VAL A 127 11.26 23.28 -13.08
N HIS A 128 10.27 23.84 -13.75
CA HIS A 128 9.93 25.24 -13.56
C HIS A 128 8.41 25.50 -13.42
N CYS A 129 8.08 26.65 -12.91
CA CYS A 129 6.77 27.27 -12.97
C CYS A 129 6.93 28.76 -13.27
N LEU A 130 6.02 29.62 -12.86
CA LEU A 130 6.13 31.05 -13.05
C LEU A 130 7.31 31.64 -12.25
N MET A 131 7.28 31.46 -10.93
CA MET A 131 8.30 32.00 -10.00
C MET A 131 9.35 30.95 -9.58
N GLY A 132 9.11 29.68 -9.81
CA GLY A 132 10.01 28.61 -9.41
C GLY A 132 10.08 28.37 -7.89
N VAL A 133 9.00 28.64 -7.14
CA VAL A 133 8.97 28.55 -5.68
C VAL A 133 7.85 27.67 -5.11
N SER A 134 6.70 27.52 -5.82
CA SER A 134 5.54 26.78 -5.31
C SER A 134 5.29 25.51 -6.11
N ARG A 135 4.64 25.56 -7.30
CA ARG A 135 4.28 24.38 -8.11
C ARG A 135 5.49 23.51 -8.46
N SER A 136 6.53 24.10 -9.04
CA SER A 136 7.77 23.37 -9.40
C SER A 136 8.47 22.78 -8.19
N ALA A 137 8.54 23.53 -7.09
CA ALA A 137 9.10 23.04 -5.83
C ALA A 137 8.30 21.84 -5.28
N THR A 138 6.97 21.92 -5.29
CA THR A 138 6.09 20.83 -4.85
C THR A 138 6.33 19.54 -5.62
N LEU A 139 6.45 19.62 -6.96
CA LEU A 139 6.74 18.45 -7.79
C LEU A 139 8.12 17.86 -7.53
N VAL A 140 9.13 18.70 -7.29
CA VAL A 140 10.48 18.22 -6.93
C VAL A 140 10.49 17.59 -5.54
N LEU A 141 9.81 18.17 -4.55
CA LEU A 141 9.68 17.57 -3.23
C LEU A 141 8.97 16.21 -3.32
N ALA A 142 7.88 16.12 -4.07
CA ALA A 142 7.18 14.85 -4.30
C ALA A 142 8.10 13.79 -4.97
N PHE A 143 8.92 14.21 -5.95
CA PHE A 143 9.93 13.34 -6.56
C PHE A 143 10.93 12.80 -5.54
N LEU A 144 11.50 13.66 -4.71
CA LEU A 144 12.46 13.24 -3.67
C LEU A 144 11.84 12.28 -2.66
N MET A 145 10.57 12.48 -2.32
CA MET A 145 9.85 11.59 -1.41
C MET A 145 9.55 10.23 -2.04
N ILE A 146 9.11 10.21 -3.30
CA ILE A 146 8.68 8.99 -4.01
C ILE A 146 9.87 8.18 -4.52
N ALA A 147 10.83 8.84 -5.17
CA ALA A 147 11.93 8.18 -5.87
C ALA A 147 13.18 7.99 -5.02
N GLU A 148 13.52 8.98 -4.19
CA GLU A 148 14.71 8.96 -3.34
C GLU A 148 14.41 8.50 -1.90
N GLY A 149 13.13 8.28 -1.59
CA GLY A 149 12.72 7.73 -0.31
C GLY A 149 12.78 8.71 0.87
N LEU A 150 12.96 10.01 0.64
CA LEU A 150 13.03 11.00 1.70
C LEU A 150 11.66 11.22 2.38
N ARG A 151 11.67 11.61 3.64
CA ARG A 151 10.50 12.19 4.30
C ARG A 151 10.31 13.62 3.85
N LEU A 152 9.12 14.18 4.02
CA LEU A 152 8.83 15.55 3.61
C LEU A 152 9.82 16.57 4.19
N GLN A 153 10.09 16.48 5.48
CA GLN A 153 11.04 17.38 6.15
C GLN A 153 12.46 17.23 5.58
N GLU A 154 12.88 16.02 5.29
CA GLU A 154 14.20 15.74 4.70
C GLU A 154 14.29 16.28 3.26
N ALA A 155 13.23 16.11 2.47
CA ALA A 155 13.16 16.66 1.11
C ALA A 155 13.22 18.19 1.11
N VAL A 156 12.49 18.85 2.01
CA VAL A 156 12.55 20.31 2.19
C VAL A 156 13.96 20.74 2.62
N ALA A 157 14.55 20.06 3.59
CA ALA A 157 15.91 20.35 4.07
C ALA A 157 16.97 20.16 2.98
N ALA A 158 16.77 19.21 2.05
CA ALA A 158 17.70 19.00 0.93
C ALA A 158 17.61 20.12 -0.14
N VAL A 159 16.41 20.60 -0.45
CA VAL A 159 16.21 21.60 -1.51
C VAL A 159 16.52 23.02 -1.04
N ARG A 160 16.15 23.33 0.19
CA ARG A 160 16.18 24.70 0.73
C ARG A 160 17.55 25.39 0.76
N PRO A 161 18.68 24.70 1.01
CA PRO A 161 20.02 25.32 0.94
C PRO A 161 20.37 25.86 -0.45
N HIS A 162 19.74 25.33 -1.49
CA HIS A 162 20.02 25.64 -2.89
C HIS A 162 19.04 26.63 -3.49
N ARG A 163 17.80 26.62 -3.02
CA ARG A 163 16.75 27.50 -3.54
C ARG A 163 15.72 27.83 -2.47
N ASP A 164 15.34 29.07 -2.37
CA ASP A 164 14.22 29.53 -1.55
C ASP A 164 12.91 29.06 -2.16
N ILE A 165 12.29 28.05 -1.56
CA ILE A 165 11.05 27.46 -2.01
C ILE A 165 9.93 27.78 -1.03
N CYS A 166 8.70 27.91 -1.54
CA CYS A 166 7.52 28.21 -0.74
C CYS A 166 6.27 27.63 -1.40
N PRO A 167 6.05 26.30 -1.31
CA PRO A 167 4.78 25.70 -1.70
C PRO A 167 3.62 26.34 -0.96
N ASN A 168 2.49 26.59 -1.64
CA ASN A 168 1.30 27.12 -0.99
C ASN A 168 0.76 26.11 0.06
N PRO A 169 -0.08 26.56 1.04
CA PRO A 169 -0.58 25.71 2.12
C PRO A 169 -1.32 24.46 1.64
N GLY A 170 -2.08 24.54 0.54
CA GLY A 170 -2.78 23.39 -0.05
C GLY A 170 -1.82 22.33 -0.58
N PHE A 171 -0.73 22.76 -1.21
CA PHE A 171 0.32 21.85 -1.71
C PHE A 171 1.11 21.22 -0.56
N LEU A 172 1.42 21.99 0.49
CA LEU A 172 2.03 21.43 1.71
C LEU A 172 1.15 20.36 2.35
N GLN A 173 -0.16 20.57 2.40
CA GLN A 173 -1.09 19.58 2.91
C GLN A 173 -1.13 18.30 2.04
N GLN A 174 -1.04 18.44 0.71
CA GLN A 174 -0.98 17.31 -0.21
C GLN A 174 0.34 16.54 -0.07
N LEU A 175 1.47 17.23 0.10
CA LEU A 175 2.77 16.60 0.39
C LEU A 175 2.75 15.85 1.74
N ARG A 176 2.13 16.41 2.78
CA ARG A 176 1.94 15.72 4.07
C ARG A 176 1.12 14.44 3.91
N SER A 177 0.08 14.48 3.10
CA SER A 177 -0.74 13.29 2.80
C SER A 177 0.06 12.23 2.05
N LEU A 178 0.91 12.63 1.10
CA LEU A 178 1.85 11.77 0.41
C LEU A 178 2.84 11.12 1.39
N ASP A 179 3.42 11.90 2.31
CA ASP A 179 4.40 11.40 3.30
C ASP A 179 3.78 10.33 4.20
N LYS A 180 2.55 10.56 4.69
CA LYS A 180 1.80 9.55 5.45
C LYS A 180 1.56 8.27 4.65
N SER A 181 1.23 8.40 3.36
CA SER A 181 0.99 7.26 2.47
C SER A 181 2.27 6.45 2.25
N LEU A 182 3.38 7.12 1.93
CA LEU A 182 4.69 6.50 1.72
C LEU A 182 5.21 5.83 3.01
N GLU A 183 5.01 6.43 4.18
CA GLU A 183 5.40 5.81 5.44
C GLU A 183 4.60 4.53 5.73
N ARG A 184 3.29 4.53 5.43
CA ARG A 184 2.47 3.30 5.53
C ARG A 184 3.00 2.20 4.60
N GLU A 185 3.39 2.57 3.39
CA GLU A 185 3.97 1.63 2.41
C GLU A 185 5.34 1.12 2.87
N ARG A 186 6.21 1.99 3.38
CA ARG A 186 7.52 1.61 3.95
C ARG A 186 7.35 0.66 5.13
N ARG A 187 6.40 0.90 6.03
CA ARG A 187 6.09 -0.01 7.15
C ARG A 187 5.61 -1.37 6.65
N ARG A 188 4.73 -1.39 5.64
CA ARG A 188 4.29 -2.65 5.02
C ARG A 188 5.46 -3.43 4.43
N ARG A 189 6.36 -2.76 3.69
CA ARG A 189 7.55 -3.40 3.10
C ARG A 189 8.53 -3.90 4.16
N ARG A 190 8.80 -3.13 5.22
CA ARG A 190 9.64 -3.59 6.34
C ARG A 190 9.03 -4.79 7.06
N GLN A 191 7.74 -4.77 7.25
CA GLN A 191 7.01 -5.87 7.86
C GLN A 191 7.05 -7.12 6.97
N ALA A 192 6.82 -6.99 5.66
CA ALA A 192 6.98 -8.08 4.70
C ALA A 192 8.41 -8.63 4.68
N HIS A 193 9.43 -7.78 4.66
CA HIS A 193 10.85 -8.22 4.69
C HIS A 193 11.21 -8.91 6.01
N MET A 194 10.70 -8.44 7.15
CA MET A 194 10.88 -9.13 8.43
C MET A 194 10.20 -10.50 8.42
N LEU A 195 9.08 -10.64 7.68
CA LEU A 195 8.36 -11.89 7.47
C LEU A 195 9.15 -12.87 6.60
N ASP A 196 9.75 -12.38 5.50
CA ASP A 196 10.63 -13.18 4.63
C ASP A 196 11.86 -13.70 5.41
N HIS A 197 12.41 -12.90 6.31
CA HIS A 197 13.52 -13.32 7.17
C HIS A 197 13.10 -14.41 8.17
N LEU A 198 11.91 -14.29 8.77
CA LEU A 198 11.36 -15.30 9.68
C LEU A 198 10.94 -16.58 8.93
N ALA A 199 10.52 -16.46 7.68
CA ALA A 199 10.19 -17.60 6.81
C ALA A 199 11.44 -18.36 6.27
N GLN A 200 12.60 -17.71 6.24
CA GLN A 200 13.87 -18.34 5.84
C GLN A 200 14.52 -19.17 6.96
N GLU A 201 14.12 -19.01 8.22
CA GLU A 201 14.45 -19.93 9.30
C GLU A 201 13.47 -21.12 9.24
N LYS A 202 13.89 -22.19 8.60
CA LYS A 202 13.18 -23.38 8.10
C LYS A 202 12.56 -24.33 9.15
N GLU A 203 12.05 -23.83 10.26
CA GLU A 203 11.24 -24.63 11.17
C GLU A 203 9.89 -23.98 11.41
N THR A 204 8.80 -24.72 11.12
CA THR A 204 7.45 -24.27 11.49
C THR A 204 7.42 -23.96 12.99
N PRO A 205 7.08 -22.71 13.42
CA PRO A 205 7.22 -22.30 14.80
C PRO A 205 6.43 -23.18 15.77
N SER A 206 6.91 -23.26 16.99
CA SER A 206 6.21 -23.93 18.08
C SER A 206 4.86 -23.27 18.39
N LEU A 207 3.95 -24.00 19.01
CA LEU A 207 2.66 -23.43 19.47
C LEU A 207 2.85 -22.21 20.38
N THR A 208 3.92 -22.17 21.17
CA THR A 208 4.21 -21.06 22.07
C THR A 208 4.55 -19.80 21.29
N GLU A 209 5.39 -19.91 20.28
CA GLU A 209 5.77 -18.79 19.39
C GLU A 209 4.58 -18.30 18.58
N LEU A 210 3.80 -19.21 17.99
CA LEU A 210 2.58 -18.86 17.27
C LEU A 210 1.58 -18.11 18.15
N ARG A 211 1.42 -18.55 19.42
CA ARG A 211 0.62 -17.84 20.41
C ARG A 211 1.18 -16.46 20.71
N GLN A 212 2.48 -16.31 20.89
CA GLN A 212 3.09 -14.99 21.10
C GLN A 212 2.80 -14.05 19.91
N ILE A 213 2.92 -14.54 18.68
CA ILE A 213 2.59 -13.78 17.48
C ILE A 213 1.12 -13.35 17.51
N LEU A 214 0.20 -14.24 17.88
CA LEU A 214 -1.24 -13.96 17.94
C LEU A 214 -1.63 -13.02 19.09
N TRP A 215 -0.91 -13.01 20.21
CA TRP A 215 -1.28 -12.23 21.40
C TRP A 215 -0.57 -10.88 21.53
N ASN A 216 0.51 -10.65 20.78
CA ASN A 216 1.21 -9.37 20.81
C ASN A 216 0.41 -8.27 20.11
N ASN A 217 0.25 -7.12 20.77
CA ASN A 217 -0.38 -5.92 20.20
C ASN A 217 -1.83 -6.12 19.72
N ARG A 218 -2.69 -6.69 20.55
CA ARG A 218 -4.12 -6.86 20.24
C ARG A 218 -4.81 -5.53 19.98
N LYS A 219 -5.65 -5.52 18.94
CA LYS A 219 -6.49 -4.38 18.54
C LYS A 219 -7.96 -4.71 18.84
N PRO A 220 -8.80 -3.68 19.06
CA PRO A 220 -10.25 -3.90 19.09
C PRO A 220 -10.70 -4.52 17.77
N VAL A 221 -11.53 -5.56 17.86
CA VAL A 221 -12.05 -6.28 16.71
C VAL A 221 -13.37 -5.64 16.29
N ALA A 222 -13.44 -5.14 15.05
CA ALA A 222 -14.71 -4.70 14.48
C ALA A 222 -15.60 -5.90 14.16
N PRO A 223 -16.95 -5.74 14.08
CA PRO A 223 -17.86 -6.84 13.74
C PRO A 223 -17.48 -7.54 12.43
N VAL A 224 -16.95 -6.82 11.45
CA VAL A 224 -16.41 -7.35 10.19
C VAL A 224 -15.17 -6.59 9.75
N ASN A 225 -14.19 -7.30 9.20
CA ASN A 225 -13.00 -6.71 8.58
C ASN A 225 -12.68 -7.44 7.27
N GLN A 226 -12.22 -6.67 6.28
CA GLN A 226 -11.57 -7.25 5.11
C GLN A 226 -10.15 -7.66 5.50
N VAL A 227 -9.84 -8.96 5.36
CA VAL A 227 -8.56 -9.55 5.77
C VAL A 227 -7.65 -9.90 4.60
N TRP A 228 -8.23 -10.03 3.42
CA TRP A 228 -7.57 -10.26 2.14
C TRP A 228 -8.40 -9.61 1.02
N PRO A 229 -7.87 -9.37 -0.19
CA PRO A 229 -8.67 -8.84 -1.28
C PRO A 229 -9.97 -9.63 -1.48
N ASN A 230 -11.12 -8.96 -1.33
CA ASN A 230 -12.47 -9.50 -1.41
C ASN A 230 -12.81 -10.63 -0.40
N LEU A 231 -12.01 -10.82 0.65
CA LEU A 231 -12.23 -11.81 1.70
C LEU A 231 -12.41 -11.11 3.04
N TYR A 232 -13.51 -11.41 3.72
CA TYR A 232 -13.92 -10.79 4.98
C TYR A 232 -14.05 -11.83 6.08
N ILE A 233 -13.66 -11.47 7.30
CA ILE A 233 -13.99 -12.22 8.51
C ILE A 233 -14.93 -11.39 9.38
N GLY A 234 -15.97 -12.01 9.91
CA GLY A 234 -16.88 -11.36 10.85
C GLY A 234 -17.51 -12.30 11.85
N ASP A 235 -18.35 -11.70 12.70
CA ASP A 235 -19.09 -12.36 13.77
C ASP A 235 -20.53 -12.70 13.37
N GLU A 236 -21.25 -13.28 14.33
CA GLU A 236 -22.66 -13.65 14.16
C GLU A 236 -23.56 -12.45 13.91
N SER A 237 -23.26 -11.27 14.47
CA SER A 237 -24.09 -10.08 14.29
C SER A 237 -24.14 -9.65 12.82
N VAL A 238 -22.99 -9.65 12.15
CA VAL A 238 -22.89 -9.35 10.70
C VAL A 238 -23.49 -10.49 9.89
N ALA A 239 -23.31 -11.75 10.27
CA ALA A 239 -23.93 -12.88 9.58
C ALA A 239 -25.46 -12.79 9.55
N ARG A 240 -26.08 -12.15 10.54
CA ARG A 240 -27.53 -11.90 10.60
C ARG A 240 -27.97 -10.59 9.96
N ASP A 241 -27.05 -9.68 9.67
CA ASP A 241 -27.32 -8.39 9.06
C ASP A 241 -27.23 -8.47 7.53
N LYS A 242 -28.34 -8.86 6.89
CA LYS A 242 -28.44 -8.96 5.45
C LYS A 242 -28.19 -7.63 4.72
N ALA A 243 -28.56 -6.52 5.33
CA ALA A 243 -28.33 -5.19 4.75
C ALA A 243 -26.85 -4.87 4.70
N MET A 244 -26.10 -5.19 5.76
CA MET A 244 -24.65 -5.06 5.82
C MET A 244 -23.97 -5.96 4.78
N LEU A 245 -24.35 -7.24 4.69
CA LEU A 245 -23.80 -8.20 3.72
C LEU A 245 -24.03 -7.72 2.28
N SER A 246 -25.23 -7.23 1.99
CA SER A 246 -25.55 -6.65 0.69
C SER A 246 -24.74 -5.38 0.39
N SER A 247 -24.58 -4.49 1.36
CA SER A 247 -23.79 -3.26 1.21
C SER A 247 -22.30 -3.53 0.96
N LEU A 248 -21.75 -4.60 1.53
CA LEU A 248 -20.40 -5.09 1.25
C LEU A 248 -20.30 -5.76 -0.14
N GLY A 249 -21.43 -6.12 -0.73
CA GLY A 249 -21.51 -6.86 -1.98
C GLY A 249 -21.06 -8.31 -1.83
N VAL A 250 -21.32 -8.93 -0.68
CA VAL A 250 -20.99 -10.34 -0.39
C VAL A 250 -21.78 -11.25 -1.35
N THR A 251 -21.06 -12.16 -2.00
CA THR A 251 -21.62 -13.15 -2.94
C THR A 251 -21.50 -14.58 -2.43
N HIS A 252 -20.62 -14.84 -1.47
CA HIS A 252 -20.35 -16.15 -0.91
C HIS A 252 -20.20 -16.07 0.61
N ILE A 253 -20.79 -17.02 1.32
CA ILE A 253 -20.73 -17.06 2.79
C ILE A 253 -20.21 -18.42 3.26
N VAL A 254 -19.23 -18.42 4.14
CA VAL A 254 -18.77 -19.61 4.87
C VAL A 254 -19.15 -19.45 6.33
N ASN A 255 -20.04 -20.31 6.82
CA ASN A 255 -20.40 -20.38 8.22
C ASN A 255 -19.63 -21.52 8.91
N ALA A 256 -18.61 -21.16 9.69
CA ALA A 256 -17.78 -22.09 10.46
C ALA A 256 -18.40 -22.49 11.82
N ALA A 257 -19.65 -22.16 12.06
CA ALA A 257 -20.36 -22.44 13.32
C ALA A 257 -21.81 -22.88 13.07
N ALA A 258 -22.06 -23.53 11.94
CA ALA A 258 -23.36 -24.05 11.58
C ALA A 258 -23.84 -25.12 12.60
N GLY A 259 -25.15 -25.38 12.67
CA GLY A 259 -25.75 -26.43 13.48
C GLY A 259 -26.91 -25.96 14.34
N ARG A 260 -27.70 -26.94 14.83
CA ARG A 260 -29.00 -26.73 15.49
C ARG A 260 -28.94 -25.87 16.76
N HIS A 261 -27.84 -25.87 17.47
CA HIS A 261 -27.64 -25.12 18.74
C HIS A 261 -26.55 -24.03 18.60
N ARG A 262 -26.31 -23.56 17.38
CA ARG A 262 -25.27 -22.61 17.04
C ARG A 262 -25.84 -21.55 16.11
N ILE A 263 -25.06 -21.09 15.13
CA ILE A 263 -25.53 -20.06 14.20
C ILE A 263 -26.32 -20.71 13.07
N ASN A 264 -27.64 -20.68 13.21
CA ASN A 264 -28.56 -21.24 12.22
C ASN A 264 -28.91 -20.20 11.15
N THR A 265 -27.89 -19.77 10.40
CA THR A 265 -28.03 -18.97 9.20
C THR A 265 -27.67 -19.85 8.00
N GLY A 266 -28.64 -20.64 7.51
CA GLY A 266 -28.45 -21.53 6.35
C GLY A 266 -28.80 -20.86 5.04
N GLN A 267 -28.71 -21.62 3.94
CA GLN A 267 -29.10 -21.13 2.59
C GLN A 267 -30.51 -20.53 2.58
N GLN A 268 -31.45 -21.12 3.32
CA GLN A 268 -32.82 -20.63 3.42
C GLN A 268 -32.90 -19.26 4.11
N PHE A 269 -32.03 -18.99 5.09
CA PHE A 269 -31.97 -17.68 5.74
C PHE A 269 -31.60 -16.56 4.74
N TYR A 270 -30.75 -16.86 3.78
CA TYR A 270 -30.27 -15.90 2.77
C TYR A 270 -31.03 -16.02 1.44
N SER A 271 -32.23 -16.60 1.42
CA SER A 271 -33.00 -16.85 0.19
C SER A 271 -33.39 -15.59 -0.59
N ASP A 272 -33.38 -14.43 0.06
CA ASP A 272 -33.59 -13.10 -0.51
C ASP A 272 -32.29 -12.41 -0.96
N LEU A 273 -31.14 -13.05 -0.80
CA LEU A 273 -29.84 -12.60 -1.28
C LEU A 273 -29.31 -13.60 -2.32
N GLU A 274 -28.71 -13.09 -3.38
CA GLU A 274 -28.01 -13.92 -4.38
C GLU A 274 -26.63 -14.33 -3.84
N VAL A 275 -26.58 -15.23 -2.84
CA VAL A 275 -25.35 -15.69 -2.23
C VAL A 275 -25.22 -17.21 -2.27
N GLU A 276 -24.03 -17.70 -2.57
CA GLU A 276 -23.66 -19.10 -2.38
C GLU A 276 -23.24 -19.32 -0.92
N TYR A 277 -23.64 -20.44 -0.32
CA TYR A 277 -23.46 -20.69 1.09
C TYR A 277 -22.77 -22.03 1.36
N HIS A 278 -21.72 -22.02 2.18
CA HIS A 278 -21.00 -23.20 2.64
C HIS A 278 -21.06 -23.27 4.16
N SER A 279 -21.51 -24.40 4.71
CA SER A 279 -21.66 -24.61 6.14
C SER A 279 -20.69 -25.65 6.67
N ILE A 280 -20.11 -25.37 7.83
CA ILE A 280 -19.25 -26.28 8.58
C ILE A 280 -19.75 -26.30 10.01
N GLU A 281 -20.13 -27.51 10.50
CA GLU A 281 -20.59 -27.72 11.86
C GLU A 281 -19.43 -27.94 12.83
N ALA A 282 -18.59 -26.92 13.00
CA ALA A 282 -17.42 -27.02 13.85
C ALA A 282 -17.71 -26.57 15.31
N ALA A 283 -17.28 -27.38 16.27
CA ALA A 283 -17.20 -26.97 17.67
C ALA A 283 -15.94 -26.10 17.88
N ASP A 284 -16.07 -25.00 18.63
CA ASP A 284 -14.89 -24.23 19.04
C ASP A 284 -14.24 -24.85 20.27
N HIS A 285 -13.67 -26.02 20.08
CA HIS A 285 -13.03 -26.80 21.12
C HIS A 285 -11.71 -27.36 20.65
N PRO A 286 -10.65 -27.37 21.46
CA PRO A 286 -9.32 -27.82 21.02
C PRO A 286 -9.26 -29.26 20.50
N GLU A 287 -10.17 -30.14 20.96
CA GLU A 287 -10.23 -31.52 20.50
C GLU A 287 -11.05 -31.71 19.20
N PHE A 288 -11.70 -30.66 18.69
CA PHE A 288 -12.44 -30.77 17.44
C PHE A 288 -11.49 -30.85 16.26
N ASP A 289 -11.66 -31.84 15.41
CA ASP A 289 -10.87 -31.96 14.17
C ASP A 289 -11.46 -31.07 13.07
N LEU A 290 -10.81 -29.94 12.83
CA LEU A 290 -11.16 -28.97 11.77
C LEU A 290 -10.41 -29.26 10.45
N GLN A 291 -9.37 -30.08 10.49
CA GLN A 291 -8.50 -30.37 9.37
C GLN A 291 -9.24 -30.89 8.12
N PRO A 292 -10.24 -31.80 8.24
CA PRO A 292 -11.00 -32.29 7.08
C PRO A 292 -11.70 -31.18 6.28
N PHE A 293 -11.97 -30.04 6.89
CA PHE A 293 -12.66 -28.92 6.27
C PHE A 293 -11.72 -27.89 5.62
N PHE A 294 -10.41 -27.96 5.87
CA PHE A 294 -9.46 -26.97 5.33
C PHE A 294 -9.48 -26.94 3.80
N SER A 295 -9.41 -28.08 3.16
CA SER A 295 -9.36 -28.16 1.69
C SER A 295 -10.68 -27.71 1.06
N THR A 296 -11.82 -28.18 1.55
CA THR A 296 -13.14 -27.85 0.98
C THR A 296 -13.50 -26.39 1.18
N ALA A 297 -13.24 -25.81 2.35
CA ALA A 297 -13.43 -24.39 2.59
C ALA A 297 -12.50 -23.53 1.74
N SER A 298 -11.24 -23.93 1.61
CA SER A 298 -10.26 -23.21 0.79
C SER A 298 -10.63 -23.22 -0.70
N GLN A 299 -11.09 -24.35 -1.23
CA GLN A 299 -11.57 -24.45 -2.61
C GLN A 299 -12.81 -23.60 -2.86
N PHE A 300 -13.76 -23.56 -1.92
CA PHE A 300 -14.95 -22.72 -2.02
C PHE A 300 -14.56 -21.23 -2.05
N ILE A 301 -13.68 -20.80 -1.13
CA ILE A 301 -13.18 -19.43 -1.09
C ILE A 301 -12.42 -19.07 -2.38
N ASP A 302 -11.49 -19.91 -2.83
CA ASP A 302 -10.67 -19.68 -4.01
C ASP A 302 -11.52 -19.57 -5.29
N SER A 303 -12.50 -20.51 -5.46
CA SER A 303 -13.41 -20.48 -6.59
C SER A 303 -14.23 -19.20 -6.67
N ALA A 304 -14.71 -18.70 -5.53
CA ALA A 304 -15.44 -17.45 -5.43
C ALA A 304 -14.57 -16.24 -5.79
N LEU A 305 -13.38 -16.15 -5.20
CA LEU A 305 -12.48 -15.01 -5.40
C LEU A 305 -11.95 -14.95 -6.84
N ARG A 306 -11.64 -16.08 -7.48
CA ARG A 306 -11.24 -16.15 -8.90
C ARG A 306 -12.32 -15.64 -9.85
N LYS A 307 -13.59 -15.76 -9.48
CA LYS A 307 -14.73 -15.22 -10.24
C LYS A 307 -15.05 -13.77 -9.86
N SER A 308 -14.14 -13.07 -9.18
CA SER A 308 -14.33 -11.70 -8.67
C SER A 308 -15.46 -11.58 -7.64
N GLY A 309 -15.87 -12.67 -7.01
CA GLY A 309 -16.82 -12.68 -5.91
C GLY A 309 -16.24 -12.11 -4.64
N LYS A 310 -17.10 -11.82 -3.68
CA LYS A 310 -16.72 -11.39 -2.33
C LYS A 310 -17.17 -12.42 -1.31
N VAL A 311 -16.24 -12.90 -0.49
CA VAL A 311 -16.46 -13.98 0.46
C VAL A 311 -16.47 -13.45 1.88
N PHE A 312 -17.50 -13.83 2.63
CA PHE A 312 -17.63 -13.56 4.06
C PHE A 312 -17.51 -14.86 4.84
N VAL A 313 -16.48 -14.98 5.68
CA VAL A 313 -16.23 -16.14 6.54
C VAL A 313 -16.54 -15.75 7.98
N HIS A 314 -17.44 -16.47 8.63
CA HIS A 314 -17.83 -16.15 10.01
C HIS A 314 -17.90 -17.35 10.94
N CYS A 315 -17.86 -17.08 12.21
CA CYS A 315 -18.25 -17.97 13.29
C CYS A 315 -19.01 -17.15 14.36
N ALA A 316 -19.03 -17.53 15.62
CA ALA A 316 -19.73 -16.76 16.64
C ALA A 316 -19.09 -15.37 16.86
N MET A 317 -17.79 -15.33 17.10
CA MET A 317 -17.05 -14.10 17.37
C MET A 317 -16.16 -13.64 16.20
N GLY A 318 -16.04 -14.43 15.14
CA GLY A 318 -15.14 -14.13 14.04
C GLY A 318 -13.65 -14.15 14.42
N VAL A 319 -13.23 -15.04 15.32
CA VAL A 319 -11.88 -15.05 15.90
C VAL A 319 -11.19 -16.41 15.75
N SER A 320 -11.80 -17.50 16.19
CA SER A 320 -11.16 -18.82 16.25
C SER A 320 -11.44 -19.67 15.00
N ARG A 321 -12.63 -20.25 14.84
CA ARG A 321 -12.98 -21.13 13.70
C ARG A 321 -12.85 -20.46 12.34
N SER A 322 -13.46 -19.29 12.18
CA SER A 322 -13.36 -18.50 10.93
C SER A 322 -11.92 -18.05 10.66
N GLY A 323 -11.19 -17.67 11.70
CA GLY A 323 -9.76 -17.36 11.59
C GLY A 323 -8.96 -18.55 11.09
N ALA A 324 -9.19 -19.75 11.66
CA ALA A 324 -8.49 -20.97 11.24
C ALA A 324 -8.75 -21.34 9.77
N LEU A 325 -10.00 -21.24 9.30
CA LEU A 325 -10.34 -21.53 7.91
C LEU A 325 -9.72 -20.53 6.92
N VAL A 326 -9.68 -19.25 7.27
CA VAL A 326 -9.01 -18.24 6.42
C VAL A 326 -7.51 -18.45 6.40
N LEU A 327 -6.89 -18.79 7.53
CA LEU A 327 -5.46 -19.14 7.53
C LEU A 327 -5.18 -20.35 6.64
N ALA A 328 -5.98 -21.41 6.74
CA ALA A 328 -5.85 -22.59 5.86
C ALA A 328 -5.99 -22.23 4.38
N TYR A 329 -6.94 -21.36 4.02
CA TYR A 329 -7.08 -20.84 2.66
C TYR A 329 -5.82 -20.11 2.19
N LEU A 330 -5.27 -19.21 2.99
CA LEU A 330 -4.06 -18.45 2.64
C LEU A 330 -2.85 -19.38 2.47
N MET A 331 -2.75 -20.42 3.26
CA MET A 331 -1.68 -21.42 3.15
C MET A 331 -1.84 -22.28 1.89
N ILE A 332 -3.02 -22.87 1.68
CA ILE A 332 -3.27 -23.84 0.60
C ILE A 332 -3.32 -23.17 -0.77
N CYS A 333 -4.04 -22.03 -0.88
CA CYS A 333 -4.32 -21.42 -2.18
C CYS A 333 -3.45 -20.21 -2.52
N GLN A 334 -2.87 -19.55 -1.51
CA GLN A 334 -1.98 -18.41 -1.72
C GLN A 334 -0.50 -18.75 -1.46
N GLY A 335 -0.20 -19.97 -1.00
CA GLY A 335 1.18 -20.46 -0.77
C GLY A 335 1.90 -19.78 0.39
N LEU A 336 1.17 -19.17 1.33
CA LEU A 336 1.77 -18.53 2.50
C LEU A 336 2.10 -19.57 3.57
N SER A 337 3.20 -19.40 4.29
CA SER A 337 3.45 -20.11 5.54
C SER A 337 2.41 -19.72 6.60
N LEU A 338 2.27 -20.53 7.65
CA LEU A 338 1.35 -20.23 8.75
C LEU A 338 1.63 -18.87 9.40
N VAL A 339 2.90 -18.53 9.57
CA VAL A 339 3.31 -17.23 10.14
C VAL A 339 2.89 -16.10 9.23
N GLU A 340 3.18 -16.17 7.94
CA GLU A 340 2.79 -15.16 6.95
C GLU A 340 1.27 -14.98 6.89
N ALA A 341 0.52 -16.07 6.88
CA ALA A 341 -0.94 -16.04 6.89
C ALA A 341 -1.51 -15.36 8.16
N ILE A 342 -0.99 -15.72 9.36
CA ILE A 342 -1.36 -15.06 10.61
C ILE A 342 -1.10 -13.57 10.55
N LEU A 343 0.07 -13.16 10.09
CA LEU A 343 0.46 -11.77 10.06
C LEU A 343 -0.33 -10.96 9.03
N ALA A 344 -0.61 -11.54 7.86
CA ALA A 344 -1.46 -10.93 6.84
C ALA A 344 -2.87 -10.63 7.39
N VAL A 345 -3.51 -11.58 8.04
CA VAL A 345 -4.84 -11.39 8.63
C VAL A 345 -4.80 -10.38 9.77
N ARG A 346 -3.77 -10.43 10.61
CA ARG A 346 -3.60 -9.54 11.76
C ARG A 346 -3.33 -8.07 11.41
N LEU A 347 -3.03 -7.76 10.15
CA LEU A 347 -2.97 -6.35 9.71
C LEU A 347 -4.30 -5.63 9.94
N THR A 348 -5.42 -6.33 9.78
CA THR A 348 -6.76 -5.73 9.81
C THR A 348 -7.66 -6.30 10.89
N ARG A 349 -7.46 -7.56 11.33
CA ARG A 349 -8.30 -8.24 12.32
C ARG A 349 -7.47 -9.08 13.27
N ASP A 350 -7.69 -8.93 14.57
CA ASP A 350 -7.15 -9.86 15.55
C ASP A 350 -7.94 -11.17 15.51
N ILE A 351 -7.22 -12.24 15.20
CA ILE A 351 -7.72 -13.60 15.23
C ILE A 351 -7.03 -14.39 16.36
N GLY A 352 -7.63 -15.48 16.77
CA GLY A 352 -7.09 -16.36 17.82
C GLY A 352 -7.67 -17.75 17.70
N PRO A 353 -7.20 -18.57 16.73
CA PRO A 353 -7.53 -19.99 16.71
C PRO A 353 -7.24 -20.62 18.07
N ASN A 354 -8.11 -21.49 18.54
CA ASN A 354 -7.84 -22.24 19.77
C ASN A 354 -6.61 -23.15 19.60
N SER A 355 -6.11 -23.70 20.70
CA SER A 355 -4.84 -24.47 20.67
C SER A 355 -4.85 -25.69 19.76
N GLY A 356 -5.99 -26.36 19.62
CA GLY A 356 -6.12 -27.52 18.74
C GLY A 356 -6.11 -27.10 17.26
N PHE A 357 -6.84 -26.04 16.92
CA PHE A 357 -6.84 -25.51 15.55
C PHE A 357 -5.47 -24.97 15.16
N LEU A 358 -4.78 -24.33 16.09
CA LEU A 358 -3.44 -23.83 15.84
C LEU A 358 -2.44 -24.96 15.57
N GLU A 359 -2.55 -26.09 16.31
CA GLU A 359 -1.72 -27.27 16.03
C GLU A 359 -2.09 -27.91 14.68
N GLN A 360 -3.38 -28.01 14.36
CA GLN A 360 -3.80 -28.52 13.04
C GLN A 360 -3.30 -27.66 11.88
N LEU A 361 -3.30 -26.34 12.04
CA LEU A 361 -2.69 -25.42 11.06
C LEU A 361 -1.16 -25.60 10.98
N ARG A 362 -0.50 -25.85 12.11
CA ARG A 362 0.93 -26.14 12.15
C ARG A 362 1.26 -27.44 11.41
N GLN A 363 0.45 -28.48 11.56
CA GLN A 363 0.59 -29.73 10.80
C GLN A 363 0.36 -29.51 9.30
N LEU A 364 -0.62 -28.66 8.95
CA LEU A 364 -0.85 -28.25 7.56
C LEU A 364 0.38 -27.55 6.98
N ASP A 365 1.00 -26.62 7.72
CA ASP A 365 2.20 -25.90 7.32
C ASP A 365 3.37 -26.85 7.02
N LEU A 366 3.59 -27.83 7.91
CA LEU A 366 4.59 -28.90 7.71
C LEU A 366 4.30 -29.72 6.46
N SER A 367 3.04 -30.05 6.18
CA SER A 367 2.67 -30.85 5.01
C SER A 367 2.77 -30.11 3.68
N LEU A 368 2.65 -28.78 3.69
CA LEU A 368 2.77 -27.92 2.51
C LEU A 368 4.23 -27.48 2.22
N SER A 369 5.15 -27.72 3.16
CA SER A 369 6.56 -27.40 2.99
C SER A 369 7.23 -28.36 1.99
N PRO A 370 8.05 -27.88 1.03
CA PRO A 370 8.61 -28.71 -0.06
C PRO A 370 9.61 -29.80 0.37
N LEU A 371 9.88 -29.98 1.65
CA LEU A 371 10.81 -30.99 2.18
C LEU A 371 10.16 -32.34 2.50
N SER A 372 8.86 -32.54 2.29
CA SER A 372 8.16 -33.81 2.52
C SER A 372 8.08 -34.73 1.30
N GLY A 373 8.73 -34.37 0.22
CA GLY A 373 8.74 -35.16 -1.01
C GLY A 373 10.15 -35.47 -1.48
N GLU A 374 10.88 -36.41 -0.83
CA GLU A 374 11.92 -37.27 -1.41
C GLU A 374 12.56 -38.12 -0.30
N ILE A 375 11.88 -39.20 0.12
CA ILE A 375 12.49 -40.43 0.54
C ILE A 375 11.68 -41.51 -0.16
N THR A 376 11.92 -41.73 -1.43
CA THR A 376 11.74 -43.05 -2.04
C THR A 376 13.12 -43.68 -2.10
N GLU A 377 13.33 -44.59 -1.19
CA GLU A 377 14.44 -45.54 -1.22
C GLU A 377 14.42 -46.30 -2.55
N ASP A 378 15.36 -46.01 -3.42
CA ASP A 378 15.78 -46.98 -4.45
C ASP A 378 16.79 -47.94 -3.81
N GLU A 379 16.28 -48.93 -3.08
CA GLU A 379 16.97 -50.20 -2.89
C GLU A 379 16.50 -51.18 -3.96
N HIS A 380 17.50 -51.78 -4.53
CA HIS A 380 17.57 -52.98 -5.37
C HIS A 380 17.84 -52.65 -6.85
N THR A 381 18.84 -53.20 -7.45
CA THR A 381 19.45 -54.52 -7.37
C THR A 381 20.72 -54.52 -8.18
N ASN A 382 21.78 -55.04 -7.64
CA ASN A 382 22.81 -55.68 -8.44
C ASN A 382 23.16 -57.00 -7.78
N ALA A 383 22.65 -58.06 -8.35
CA ALA A 383 23.14 -59.41 -8.19
C ALA A 383 23.10 -60.08 -9.58
N SER A 384 24.23 -60.21 -10.19
CA SER A 384 24.73 -61.30 -10.95
C SER A 384 25.85 -60.87 -11.87
#